data_b753cef3619a0ddd407f84877ae443aa
#
_entry.id   b753cef3619a0ddd407f84877ae443aa
#
_cell.length_a   1.000
_cell.length_b   1.000
_cell.length_c   1.000
_cell.angle_alpha   90.00
_cell.angle_beta   90.00
_cell.angle_gamma   90.00
#
_symmetry.space_group_name_H-M   'P 1'
#
loop_
_entity.id
_entity.type
_entity.pdbx_description
1 polymer ?
#
loop_
_entity_poly.entity_id
_entity_poly.type
_entity_poly.pdbx_seq_one_letter_code
_entity_poly.pdbx_strand_id
1 'polypeptide(L)'
;MEARHVFELAVGLLAATLLVGLAIPRNVWADEITGTDGNDNLLGTKNPDTMSGLAGDDKIDSKDGKDQVNGNRGVDELHGGKSRDIIKGGPGLDKLYGGGSNDKLYGGTGDDDLKGGVGADHFDCGKGSDEILDFNPSQGDTKTKDCEDF
;
A
#
# COMPACT_ATOMS: atom_id res chain seq x y z
N MET A 1 25.06 -11.03 -28.17
CA MET A 1 25.60 -9.97 -27.28
C MET A 1 24.63 -8.82 -27.36
N GLU A 2 23.60 -8.82 -26.49
CA GLU A 2 22.58 -7.76 -26.46
C GLU A 2 22.90 -6.79 -25.35
N ALA A 3 23.02 -5.54 -25.73
CA ALA A 3 23.34 -4.44 -24.82
C ALA A 3 22.15 -4.14 -23.91
N ARG A 4 22.33 -4.30 -22.61
CA ARG A 4 21.41 -3.80 -21.59
C ARG A 4 21.52 -2.26 -21.58
N HIS A 5 20.47 -1.59 -22.02
CA HIS A 5 20.34 -0.16 -21.80
C HIS A 5 19.82 0.06 -20.39
N VAL A 6 20.72 0.43 -19.51
CA VAL A 6 20.38 1.00 -18.20
C VAL A 6 20.00 2.45 -18.46
N PHE A 7 18.72 2.77 -18.39
CA PHE A 7 18.27 4.17 -18.33
C PHE A 7 18.30 4.61 -16.87
N GLU A 8 19.42 5.20 -16.50
CA GLU A 8 19.55 5.95 -15.26
C GLU A 8 18.95 7.34 -15.50
N LEU A 9 17.71 7.55 -15.08
CA LEU A 9 17.12 8.88 -15.02
C LEU A 9 17.43 9.48 -13.65
N ALA A 10 18.45 10.31 -13.61
CA ALA A 10 18.67 11.24 -12.51
C ALA A 10 17.51 12.24 -12.50
N VAL A 11 16.59 12.07 -11.56
CA VAL A 11 15.51 13.05 -11.31
C VAL A 11 15.99 14.00 -10.23
N GLY A 12 16.60 15.10 -10.67
CA GLY A 12 16.71 16.30 -9.86
C GLY A 12 15.36 17.01 -9.81
N LEU A 13 14.90 17.20 -8.60
CA LEU A 13 14.01 18.26 -8.12
C LEU A 13 13.12 18.94 -9.18
N LEU A 14 11.85 18.50 -9.32
CA LEU A 14 10.77 19.38 -9.77
C LEU A 14 9.45 18.93 -9.15
N ALA A 15 8.78 19.90 -8.56
CA ALA A 15 7.48 19.84 -7.92
C ALA A 15 6.43 19.05 -8.73
N ALA A 16 5.56 18.35 -7.99
CA ALA A 16 4.38 17.68 -8.48
C ALA A 16 3.60 18.56 -9.47
N THR A 17 3.78 18.36 -10.75
CA THR A 17 2.89 18.82 -11.79
C THR A 17 2.31 17.60 -12.49
N LEU A 18 1.02 17.43 -12.23
CA LEU A 18 0.02 16.74 -13.03
C LEU A 18 0.54 16.29 -14.41
N LEU A 19 1.00 15.04 -14.54
CA LEU A 19 1.28 14.46 -15.84
C LEU A 19 -0.02 13.92 -16.42
N VAL A 20 -0.83 14.84 -16.98
CA VAL A 20 -1.91 14.49 -17.89
C VAL A 20 -1.30 14.18 -19.25
N GLY A 21 -1.35 12.93 -19.64
CA GLY A 21 -1.35 12.55 -21.02
C GLY A 21 -0.02 12.37 -21.72
N LEU A 22 0.79 11.41 -21.32
CA LEU A 22 1.67 10.70 -22.25
C LEU A 22 1.32 9.22 -22.17
N ALA A 23 0.80 8.67 -23.25
CA ALA A 23 0.63 7.22 -23.39
C ALA A 23 2.00 6.58 -23.56
N ILE A 24 2.62 6.21 -22.44
CA ILE A 24 3.76 5.30 -22.45
C ILE A 24 3.18 3.91 -22.79
N PRO A 25 3.73 3.16 -23.75
CA PRO A 25 3.31 1.80 -23.99
C PRO A 25 3.54 1.00 -22.72
N ARG A 26 2.46 0.65 -22.02
CA ARG A 26 2.48 -0.14 -20.81
C ARG A 26 2.91 -1.55 -21.16
N ASN A 27 4.15 -1.86 -20.96
CA ASN A 27 4.62 -3.22 -20.89
C ASN A 27 4.03 -3.89 -19.64
N VAL A 28 3.76 -5.17 -19.74
CA VAL A 28 3.06 -6.08 -18.82
C VAL A 28 3.86 -6.33 -17.52
N TRP A 29 4.55 -5.34 -16.98
CA TRP A 29 5.44 -5.50 -15.82
C TRP A 29 4.91 -4.67 -14.65
N ALA A 30 5.20 -5.14 -13.45
CA ALA A 30 4.95 -4.41 -12.22
C ALA A 30 5.53 -2.99 -12.29
N ASP A 31 4.73 -2.00 -11.96
CA ASP A 31 5.21 -0.61 -11.89
C ASP A 31 5.77 -0.35 -10.48
N GLU A 32 6.91 0.32 -10.40
CA GLU A 32 7.44 0.86 -9.16
C GLU A 32 7.03 2.34 -9.07
N ILE A 33 6.22 2.66 -8.06
CA ILE A 33 5.65 3.99 -7.87
C ILE A 33 6.11 4.51 -6.51
N THR A 34 6.93 5.53 -6.52
CA THR A 34 7.48 6.12 -5.30
C THR A 34 7.07 7.59 -5.19
N GLY A 35 6.58 7.97 -4.03
CA GLY A 35 6.24 9.34 -3.67
C GLY A 35 7.47 10.18 -3.30
N THR A 36 7.24 11.19 -2.50
CA THR A 36 8.24 12.17 -2.03
C THR A 36 8.32 12.15 -0.48
N ASP A 37 9.00 13.12 0.11
CA ASP A 37 8.97 13.31 1.57
C ASP A 37 7.78 14.20 2.03
N GLY A 38 6.80 14.44 1.19
CA GLY A 38 5.60 15.23 1.49
C GLY A 38 4.34 14.47 1.12
N ASN A 39 3.18 14.98 1.52
CA ASN A 39 1.90 14.33 1.32
C ASN A 39 1.60 14.06 -0.17
N ASP A 40 1.51 12.81 -0.54
CA ASP A 40 1.33 12.35 -1.91
C ASP A 40 -0.04 11.69 -2.15
N ASN A 41 -0.45 11.66 -3.41
CA ASN A 41 -1.61 10.89 -3.85
C ASN A 41 -1.18 9.97 -4.99
N LEU A 42 -0.90 8.72 -4.66
CA LEU A 42 -0.35 7.73 -5.57
C LEU A 42 -1.43 6.80 -6.12
N LEU A 43 -1.39 6.54 -7.39
CA LEU A 43 -2.36 5.70 -8.08
C LEU A 43 -1.66 4.59 -8.85
N GLY A 44 -1.97 3.36 -8.51
CA GLY A 44 -1.50 2.16 -9.18
C GLY A 44 -2.26 1.82 -10.46
N THR A 45 -2.02 0.63 -10.94
CA THR A 45 -2.52 0.15 -12.23
C THR A 45 -3.45 -1.08 -12.08
N LYS A 46 -3.51 -1.94 -13.07
CA LYS A 46 -4.20 -3.24 -13.01
C LYS A 46 -3.22 -4.41 -12.93
N ASN A 47 -1.93 -4.11 -12.89
CA ASN A 47 -0.86 -5.08 -12.81
C ASN A 47 -0.28 -5.07 -11.40
N PRO A 48 0.47 -6.10 -11.03
CA PRO A 48 1.19 -6.08 -9.76
C PRO A 48 2.10 -4.85 -9.65
N ASP A 49 1.90 -4.03 -8.62
CA ASP A 49 2.66 -2.80 -8.40
C ASP A 49 3.44 -2.86 -7.08
N THR A 50 4.51 -2.10 -7.01
CA THR A 50 5.23 -1.83 -5.76
C THR A 50 5.19 -0.33 -5.50
N MET A 51 4.51 0.06 -4.42
CA MET A 51 4.23 1.46 -4.11
C MET A 51 4.81 1.86 -2.76
N SER A 52 5.35 3.06 -2.67
CA SER A 52 5.98 3.60 -1.47
C SER A 52 5.68 5.10 -1.33
N GLY A 53 5.06 5.51 -0.22
CA GLY A 53 4.78 6.93 0.10
C GLY A 53 6.04 7.68 0.50
N LEU A 54 6.89 7.10 1.33
CA LEU A 54 8.10 7.61 1.96
C LEU A 54 7.81 8.38 3.25
N ALA A 55 7.59 9.66 3.22
CA ALA A 55 7.25 10.46 4.40
C ALA A 55 6.16 11.46 4.04
N GLY A 56 5.38 11.86 5.03
CA GLY A 56 4.20 12.69 4.82
C GLY A 56 2.93 11.87 4.99
N ASP A 57 1.80 12.53 5.01
CA ASP A 57 0.50 11.86 5.11
C ASP A 57 0.02 11.53 3.69
N ASP A 58 0.17 10.25 3.33
CA ASP A 58 0.01 9.80 1.95
C ASP A 58 -1.35 9.12 1.73
N LYS A 59 -1.84 9.24 0.51
CA LYS A 59 -2.96 8.45 0.02
C LYS A 59 -2.53 7.58 -1.15
N ILE A 60 -2.63 6.25 -0.97
CA ILE A 60 -2.20 5.27 -1.98
C ILE A 60 -3.38 4.36 -2.34
N ASP A 61 -3.67 4.25 -3.65
CA ASP A 61 -4.68 3.34 -4.19
C ASP A 61 -4.03 2.47 -5.27
N SER A 62 -3.72 1.21 -4.94
CA SER A 62 -3.00 0.31 -5.85
C SER A 62 -3.90 -0.33 -6.93
N LYS A 63 -5.22 -0.33 -6.76
CA LYS A 63 -6.24 -0.79 -7.74
C LYS A 63 -6.39 -2.31 -7.82
N ASP A 64 -6.21 -2.87 -9.04
CA ASP A 64 -6.25 -4.31 -9.28
C ASP A 64 -4.80 -4.78 -9.40
N GLY A 65 -4.45 -5.91 -8.89
CA GLY A 65 -3.07 -6.42 -8.98
C GLY A 65 -2.75 -7.23 -7.72
N LYS A 66 -1.58 -7.83 -7.71
CA LYS A 66 -1.00 -8.34 -6.47
C LYS A 66 0.05 -7.36 -6.01
N ASP A 67 -0.36 -6.44 -5.17
CA ASP A 67 0.40 -5.23 -4.92
C ASP A 67 1.19 -5.31 -3.61
N GLN A 68 2.25 -4.54 -3.55
CA GLN A 68 2.98 -4.24 -2.34
C GLN A 68 2.90 -2.74 -2.09
N VAL A 69 2.22 -2.36 -1.01
CA VAL A 69 1.98 -0.96 -0.64
C VAL A 69 2.66 -0.68 0.68
N ASN A 70 3.42 0.39 0.75
CA ASN A 70 4.13 0.83 1.94
C ASN A 70 3.92 2.34 2.14
N GLY A 71 3.21 2.72 3.21
CA GLY A 71 3.03 4.13 3.60
C GLY A 71 4.35 4.74 4.06
N ASN A 72 5.03 4.07 4.95
CA ASN A 72 6.23 4.45 5.68
C ASN A 72 5.93 5.44 6.81
N ARG A 73 6.40 6.71 6.77
CA ARG A 73 6.22 7.65 7.87
C ARG A 73 5.09 8.61 7.57
N GLY A 74 4.15 8.76 8.49
CA GLY A 74 3.06 9.72 8.36
C GLY A 74 1.73 9.13 8.81
N VAL A 75 0.67 9.83 8.51
CA VAL A 75 -0.70 9.34 8.71
C VAL A 75 -1.24 8.96 7.34
N ASP A 76 -1.16 7.65 7.03
CA ASP A 76 -1.36 7.17 5.68
C ASP A 76 -2.75 6.53 5.47
N GLU A 77 -3.32 6.68 4.28
CA GLU A 77 -4.52 5.99 3.83
C GLU A 77 -4.18 5.08 2.64
N LEU A 78 -4.18 3.76 2.88
CA LEU A 78 -3.67 2.75 1.95
C LEU A 78 -4.76 1.80 1.48
N HIS A 79 -4.95 1.67 0.18
CA HIS A 79 -5.92 0.78 -0.44
C HIS A 79 -5.21 -0.24 -1.35
N GLY A 80 -5.39 -1.54 -1.07
CA GLY A 80 -4.90 -2.65 -1.89
C GLY A 80 -5.75 -2.87 -3.13
N GLY A 81 -7.06 -2.96 -2.94
CA GLY A 81 -8.01 -3.06 -4.04
C GLY A 81 -8.50 -4.47 -4.31
N LYS A 82 -8.25 -5.02 -5.50
CA LYS A 82 -8.60 -6.40 -5.80
C LYS A 82 -7.36 -7.28 -5.86
N SER A 83 -7.54 -8.57 -5.62
CA SER A 83 -6.49 -9.59 -5.54
C SER A 83 -5.73 -9.53 -4.21
N ARG A 84 -4.73 -10.38 -4.09
CA ARG A 84 -4.00 -10.55 -2.83
C ARG A 84 -2.91 -9.50 -2.70
N ASP A 85 -3.00 -8.67 -1.69
CA ASP A 85 -2.11 -7.55 -1.48
C ASP A 85 -1.28 -7.69 -0.17
N ILE A 86 -0.21 -6.94 -0.11
CA ILE A 86 0.59 -6.75 1.10
C ILE A 86 0.65 -5.26 1.37
N ILE A 87 0.04 -4.84 2.48
CA ILE A 87 -0.09 -3.43 2.84
C ILE A 87 0.62 -3.21 4.18
N LYS A 88 1.46 -2.20 4.24
CA LYS A 88 2.19 -1.79 5.43
C LYS A 88 1.97 -0.31 5.67
N GLY A 89 1.43 0.04 6.84
CA GLY A 89 1.32 1.43 7.29
C GLY A 89 2.69 1.99 7.59
N GLY A 90 3.25 1.62 8.69
CA GLY A 90 4.56 2.08 9.13
C GLY A 90 4.50 2.77 10.48
N PRO A 91 5.28 3.81 10.72
CA PRO A 91 5.10 4.69 11.86
C PRO A 91 4.08 5.78 11.57
N GLY A 92 2.94 5.78 12.27
CA GLY A 92 1.89 6.78 12.08
C GLY A 92 0.57 6.38 12.72
N LEU A 93 -0.50 7.02 12.29
CA LEU A 93 -1.87 6.63 12.59
C LEU A 93 -2.52 6.26 11.26
N ASP A 94 -2.36 5.00 10.86
CA ASP A 94 -2.59 4.61 9.49
C ASP A 94 -3.97 3.98 9.29
N LYS A 95 -4.49 4.07 8.07
CA LYS A 95 -5.71 3.40 7.64
C LYS A 95 -5.42 2.46 6.49
N LEU A 96 -5.59 1.16 6.74
CA LEU A 96 -5.27 0.10 5.81
C LEU A 96 -6.54 -0.61 5.34
N TYR A 97 -6.73 -0.69 4.03
CA TYR A 97 -7.87 -1.35 3.38
C TYR A 97 -7.35 -2.41 2.41
N GLY A 98 -7.52 -3.70 2.74
CA GLY A 98 -7.16 -4.81 1.86
C GLY A 98 -8.01 -4.82 0.59
N GLY A 99 -9.31 -5.00 0.79
CA GLY A 99 -10.30 -4.95 -0.28
C GLY A 99 -10.88 -6.29 -0.64
N GLY A 100 -10.38 -6.98 -1.62
CA GLY A 100 -10.89 -8.28 -2.02
C GLY A 100 -9.82 -9.33 -2.26
N SER A 101 -10.09 -10.56 -1.91
CA SER A 101 -9.17 -11.69 -1.81
C SER A 101 -8.42 -11.72 -0.46
N ASN A 102 -7.42 -12.57 -0.34
CA ASN A 102 -6.74 -12.80 0.95
C ASN A 102 -5.54 -11.87 1.10
N ASP A 103 -5.67 -10.84 1.89
CA ASP A 103 -4.70 -9.77 2.04
C ASP A 103 -3.83 -9.93 3.30
N LYS A 104 -2.73 -9.21 3.35
CA LYS A 104 -1.88 -9.08 4.54
C LYS A 104 -1.72 -7.61 4.89
N LEU A 105 -2.22 -7.25 6.07
CA LEU A 105 -2.18 -5.90 6.59
C LEU A 105 -1.25 -5.83 7.79
N TYR A 106 -0.31 -4.92 7.77
CA TYR A 106 0.65 -4.63 8.83
C TYR A 106 0.48 -3.17 9.25
N GLY A 107 -0.09 -2.91 10.42
CA GLY A 107 -0.27 -1.55 10.95
C GLY A 107 1.07 -0.88 11.15
N GLY A 108 1.83 -1.36 12.11
CA GLY A 108 3.17 -0.88 12.36
C GLY A 108 3.38 -0.30 13.74
N THR A 109 3.57 0.99 13.86
CA THR A 109 3.62 1.68 15.15
C THR A 109 2.72 2.90 15.13
N GLY A 110 1.86 3.03 16.11
CA GLY A 110 0.81 4.04 16.25
C GLY A 110 -0.52 3.36 16.39
N ASP A 111 -1.57 4.12 16.54
CA ASP A 111 -2.91 3.57 16.68
C ASP A 111 -3.53 3.48 15.28
N ASP A 112 -3.62 2.26 14.75
CA ASP A 112 -3.94 2.01 13.34
C ASP A 112 -5.35 1.43 13.15
N ASP A 113 -5.99 1.76 12.04
CA ASP A 113 -7.27 1.20 11.59
C ASP A 113 -7.03 0.19 10.47
N LEU A 114 -7.38 -1.09 10.67
CA LEU A 114 -7.18 -2.14 9.68
C LEU A 114 -8.52 -2.72 9.22
N LYS A 115 -8.72 -2.82 7.91
CA LYS A 115 -9.88 -3.44 7.31
C LYS A 115 -9.47 -4.41 6.20
N GLY A 116 -9.69 -5.72 6.39
CA GLY A 116 -9.36 -6.76 5.42
C GLY A 116 -10.27 -6.75 4.20
N GLY A 117 -11.57 -6.74 4.43
CA GLY A 117 -12.57 -6.76 3.36
C GLY A 117 -13.11 -8.15 3.09
N VAL A 118 -13.09 -8.57 1.82
CA VAL A 118 -13.59 -9.88 1.42
C VAL A 118 -12.43 -10.84 1.21
N GLY A 119 -12.36 -11.89 2.05
CA GLY A 119 -11.29 -12.88 1.92
C GLY A 119 -10.93 -13.52 3.25
N ALA A 120 -9.88 -14.28 3.24
CA ALA A 120 -9.24 -14.78 4.45
C ALA A 120 -7.98 -13.92 4.70
N ASP A 121 -8.15 -12.88 5.49
CA ASP A 121 -7.16 -11.84 5.65
C ASP A 121 -6.24 -12.09 6.87
N HIS A 122 -5.08 -11.51 6.82
CA HIS A 122 -4.12 -11.61 7.92
C HIS A 122 -3.76 -10.21 8.43
N PHE A 123 -3.96 -10.00 9.73
CA PHE A 123 -3.70 -8.75 10.43
C PHE A 123 -2.52 -8.91 11.37
N ASP A 124 -1.56 -8.01 11.25
CA ASP A 124 -0.44 -7.79 12.17
C ASP A 124 -0.52 -6.32 12.58
N CYS A 125 -1.05 -6.06 13.77
CA CYS A 125 -1.36 -4.70 14.20
C CYS A 125 -0.10 -3.93 14.60
N GLY A 126 0.83 -4.59 15.25
CA GLY A 126 2.10 -3.97 15.61
C GLY A 126 2.10 -3.37 17.01
N LYS A 127 2.42 -2.10 17.15
CA LYS A 127 2.48 -1.40 18.44
C LYS A 127 1.55 -0.22 18.45
N GLY A 128 0.62 -0.18 19.37
CA GLY A 128 -0.35 0.90 19.52
C GLY A 128 -1.63 0.39 20.14
N SER A 129 -2.66 1.17 20.01
CA SER A 129 -4.05 0.75 20.26
C SER A 129 -4.74 0.65 18.92
N ASP A 130 -4.65 -0.53 18.30
CA ASP A 130 -5.05 -0.76 16.93
C ASP A 130 -6.47 -1.32 16.83
N GLU A 131 -7.21 -0.97 15.79
CA GLU A 131 -8.56 -1.45 15.56
C GLU A 131 -8.67 -2.26 14.26
N ILE A 132 -9.17 -3.51 14.34
CA ILE A 132 -9.59 -4.26 13.16
C ILE A 132 -11.09 -4.08 12.96
N LEU A 133 -11.47 -3.42 11.88
CA LEU A 133 -12.83 -2.95 11.64
C LEU A 133 -13.80 -4.06 11.18
N ASP A 134 -13.30 -5.19 10.66
CA ASP A 134 -14.12 -6.23 10.02
C ASP A 134 -13.65 -7.67 10.25
N PHE A 135 -12.93 -7.94 11.34
CA PHE A 135 -12.41 -9.27 11.65
C PHE A 135 -13.48 -10.36 11.61
N ASN A 136 -13.32 -11.33 10.73
CA ASN A 136 -14.28 -12.41 10.53
C ASN A 136 -13.62 -13.80 10.43
N PRO A 137 -13.44 -14.51 11.56
CA PRO A 137 -12.83 -15.84 11.55
C PRO A 137 -13.57 -16.88 10.69
N SER A 138 -14.87 -16.66 10.41
CA SER A 138 -15.64 -17.56 9.56
C SER A 138 -15.29 -17.46 8.07
N GLN A 139 -14.68 -16.35 7.67
CA GLN A 139 -14.07 -16.17 6.34
C GLN A 139 -12.63 -16.69 6.28
N GLY A 140 -12.03 -16.99 7.43
CA GLY A 140 -10.68 -17.49 7.56
C GLY A 140 -9.67 -16.43 8.00
N ASP A 141 -10.13 -15.28 8.52
CA ASP A 141 -9.26 -14.23 9.02
C ASP A 141 -8.43 -14.71 10.19
N THR A 142 -7.21 -14.22 10.22
CA THR A 142 -6.23 -14.46 11.28
C THR A 142 -5.61 -13.16 11.75
N LYS A 143 -5.28 -13.06 13.03
CA LYS A 143 -4.57 -11.91 13.58
C LYS A 143 -3.45 -12.31 14.52
N THR A 144 -2.46 -11.47 14.68
CA THR A 144 -1.39 -11.61 15.66
C THR A 144 -1.90 -11.28 17.08
N LYS A 145 -1.09 -11.56 18.09
CA LYS A 145 -1.48 -11.37 19.51
C LYS A 145 -1.49 -9.91 19.95
N ASP A 146 -0.86 -9.06 19.18
CA ASP A 146 -0.77 -7.62 19.40
C ASP A 146 -1.99 -6.83 18.93
N CYS A 147 -2.88 -7.49 18.16
CA CYS A 147 -4.18 -6.93 17.83
C CYS A 147 -5.15 -7.04 19.00
N GLU A 148 -5.68 -5.93 19.45
CA GLU A 148 -6.63 -5.88 20.57
C GLU A 148 -7.98 -6.51 20.19
N ASP A 149 -8.64 -7.14 21.19
CA ASP A 149 -10.02 -7.61 21.06
C ASP A 149 -10.94 -6.55 21.67
N PHE A 150 -11.74 -5.88 20.88
CA PHE A 150 -12.79 -4.97 21.32
C PHE A 150 -14.16 -5.65 21.28
#